data_5f208b291e3061cf0d970027969a711e
#
_entry.id   5f208b291e3061cf0d970027969a711e
#
_cell.length_a   1.000
_cell.length_b   1.000
_cell.length_c   1.000
_cell.angle_alpha   90.00
_cell.angle_beta   90.00
_cell.angle_gamma   90.00
#
_symmetry.space_group_name_H-M   'P 1'
#
loop_
_entity.id
_entity.type
_entity.pdbx_description
1 polymer ?
#
loop_
_entity_poly.entity_id
_entity_poly.type
_entity_poly.pdbx_seq_one_letter_code
_entity_poly.pdbx_strand_id
1 'polypeptide(L)'
;MNRVLILVDIQNDFITGELPVPDGRAIVDPVNHLIPQFDHVIATQDWHPYNHFSFFTLHEGKKAFESIPQGNFLQTLWPPHCVQESKGAEFFPELHTQSINTIFRKGTDPNIDSYSAFFDNQKLKSTGLDGYLKGLSIEELHFAGLAADYCVYYSMVDALDLGYRVFLHEHCTRAISKEHFQQQKEELIKHPNFTLLP
;
A
#
# COMPACT_ATOMS: atom_id res chain seq x y z
N MET A 1 -23.46 -2.31 -5.35
CA MET A 1 -22.49 -3.18 -6.04
C MET A 1 -21.46 -3.65 -5.03
N ASN A 2 -21.06 -4.93 -5.05
CA ASN A 2 -20.16 -5.49 -4.04
C ASN A 2 -18.66 -5.23 -4.36
N ARG A 3 -18.32 -4.04 -4.84
CA ARG A 3 -16.96 -3.65 -5.22
C ARG A 3 -16.51 -2.36 -4.54
N VAL A 4 -15.21 -2.26 -4.25
CA VAL A 4 -14.60 -1.12 -3.60
C VAL A 4 -13.28 -0.75 -4.28
N LEU A 5 -12.95 0.55 -4.30
CA LEU A 5 -11.63 1.04 -4.66
C LEU A 5 -10.78 1.22 -3.41
N ILE A 6 -9.59 0.61 -3.41
CA ILE A 6 -8.59 0.76 -2.35
C ILE A 6 -7.44 1.61 -2.90
N LEU A 7 -7.30 2.80 -2.36
CA LEU A 7 -6.23 3.74 -2.65
C LEU A 7 -5.09 3.50 -1.65
N VAL A 8 -4.00 2.91 -2.12
CA VAL A 8 -2.89 2.52 -1.27
C VAL A 8 -1.87 3.66 -1.19
N ASP A 9 -1.71 4.24 0.00
CA ASP A 9 -0.60 5.10 0.43
C ASP A 9 -0.23 6.24 -0.56
N ILE A 10 -1.23 6.97 -1.08
CA ILE A 10 -0.98 8.13 -1.94
C ILE A 10 -0.63 9.35 -1.07
N GLN A 11 0.54 9.29 -0.44
CA GLN A 11 1.03 10.22 0.57
C GLN A 11 2.21 11.05 0.03
N ASN A 12 2.49 12.19 0.69
CA ASN A 12 3.54 13.11 0.25
C ASN A 12 4.91 12.43 0.15
N ASP A 13 5.28 11.59 1.13
CA ASP A 13 6.61 10.97 1.14
C ASP A 13 6.83 10.01 -0.02
N PHE A 14 5.77 9.36 -0.51
CA PHE A 14 5.86 8.46 -1.68
C PHE A 14 5.80 9.18 -3.03
N ILE A 15 5.52 10.49 -3.04
CA ILE A 15 5.43 11.26 -4.29
C ILE A 15 6.57 12.26 -4.44
N THR A 16 6.82 13.07 -3.41
CA THR A 16 7.83 14.16 -3.46
C THR A 16 8.70 14.25 -2.20
N GLY A 17 8.46 13.41 -1.18
CA GLY A 17 9.12 13.47 0.12
C GLY A 17 10.29 12.51 0.27
N GLU A 18 10.36 11.79 1.40
CA GLU A 18 11.56 11.07 1.84
C GLU A 18 11.77 9.71 1.15
N LEU A 19 10.70 9.12 0.56
CA LEU A 19 10.76 7.83 -0.15
C LEU A 19 10.00 7.92 -1.48
N PRO A 20 10.41 8.82 -2.40
CA PRO A 20 9.65 9.06 -3.61
C PRO A 20 9.71 7.87 -4.56
N VAL A 21 8.55 7.39 -4.96
CA VAL A 21 8.41 6.34 -5.98
C VAL A 21 8.67 6.96 -7.36
N PRO A 22 9.51 6.37 -8.21
CA PRO A 22 9.74 6.86 -9.57
C PRO A 22 8.42 7.06 -10.34
N ASP A 23 8.23 8.23 -10.93
CA ASP A 23 6.99 8.63 -11.62
C ASP A 23 5.71 8.58 -10.75
N GLY A 24 5.83 8.54 -9.41
CA GLY A 24 4.71 8.39 -8.48
C GLY A 24 3.62 9.45 -8.66
N ARG A 25 3.98 10.70 -8.95
CA ARG A 25 2.99 11.75 -9.21
C ARG A 25 2.11 11.49 -10.43
N ALA A 26 2.58 10.73 -11.42
CA ALA A 26 1.84 10.46 -12.64
C ALA A 26 0.56 9.63 -12.43
N ILE A 27 0.38 9.01 -11.26
CA ILE A 27 -0.84 8.27 -10.95
C ILE A 27 -1.97 9.15 -10.43
N VAL A 28 -1.70 10.39 -9.98
CA VAL A 28 -2.69 11.19 -9.24
C VAL A 28 -3.90 11.53 -10.11
N ASP A 29 -3.68 12.03 -11.32
CA ASP A 29 -4.77 12.34 -12.26
C ASP A 29 -5.56 11.08 -12.67
N PRO A 30 -4.94 9.96 -13.10
CA PRO A 30 -5.65 8.71 -13.34
C PRO A 30 -6.48 8.24 -12.14
N VAL A 31 -5.93 8.27 -10.93
CA VAL A 31 -6.66 7.90 -9.70
C VAL A 31 -7.84 8.82 -9.46
N ASN A 32 -7.69 10.14 -9.61
CA ASN A 32 -8.77 11.10 -9.46
C ASN A 32 -9.91 10.87 -10.48
N HIS A 33 -9.59 10.40 -11.69
CA HIS A 33 -10.59 10.00 -12.69
C HIS A 33 -11.24 8.64 -12.38
N LEU A 34 -10.54 7.78 -11.64
CA LEU A 34 -11.04 6.47 -11.24
C LEU A 34 -12.01 6.55 -10.04
N ILE A 35 -11.73 7.40 -9.05
CA ILE A 35 -12.51 7.57 -7.82
C ILE A 35 -14.04 7.65 -8.08
N PRO A 36 -14.56 8.52 -8.98
CA PRO A 36 -16.00 8.67 -9.15
C PRO A 36 -16.71 7.47 -9.81
N GLN A 37 -15.97 6.45 -10.23
CA GLN A 37 -16.51 5.21 -10.78
C GLN A 37 -16.90 4.20 -9.69
N PHE A 38 -16.64 4.52 -8.42
CA PHE A 38 -16.89 3.66 -7.26
C PHE A 38 -17.79 4.37 -6.24
N ASP A 39 -18.80 3.65 -5.76
CA ASP A 39 -19.67 4.12 -4.69
C ASP A 39 -18.98 4.07 -3.32
N HIS A 40 -17.92 3.28 -3.21
CA HIS A 40 -17.17 3.11 -1.96
C HIS A 40 -15.66 3.14 -2.23
N VAL A 41 -14.98 4.04 -1.56
CA VAL A 41 -13.53 4.29 -1.68
C VAL A 41 -12.89 4.21 -0.31
N ILE A 42 -11.87 3.38 -0.19
CA ILE A 42 -11.05 3.22 1.01
C ILE A 42 -9.65 3.72 0.70
N ALA A 43 -9.03 4.41 1.64
CA ALA A 43 -7.61 4.73 1.53
C ALA A 43 -6.82 4.05 2.65
N THR A 44 -5.55 3.76 2.37
CA THR A 44 -4.59 3.43 3.42
C THR A 44 -3.62 4.58 3.65
N GLN A 45 -3.06 4.63 4.85
CA GLN A 45 -1.95 5.50 5.21
C GLN A 45 -0.88 4.68 5.94
N ASP A 46 0.36 4.69 5.45
CA ASP A 46 1.50 4.41 6.28
C ASP A 46 1.58 5.45 7.38
N TRP A 47 1.71 4.99 8.63
CA TRP A 47 1.63 5.85 9.80
C TRP A 47 2.63 5.41 10.87
N HIS A 48 3.92 5.59 10.57
CA HIS A 48 5.02 5.06 11.35
C HIS A 48 5.34 5.92 12.58
N PRO A 49 5.49 5.34 13.77
CA PRO A 49 6.09 6.06 14.88
C PRO A 49 7.54 6.43 14.53
N TYR A 50 8.06 7.52 15.11
CA TYR A 50 9.42 8.03 14.83
C TYR A 50 10.55 7.01 15.05
N ASN A 51 10.31 6.00 15.89
CA ASN A 51 11.24 4.92 16.22
C ASN A 51 10.86 3.59 15.55
N HIS A 52 10.29 3.64 14.37
CA HIS A 52 9.85 2.45 13.65
C HIS A 52 11.04 1.60 13.19
N PHE A 53 11.00 0.29 13.47
CA PHE A 53 12.07 -0.67 13.23
C PHE A 53 12.58 -0.71 11.78
N SER A 54 11.74 -0.42 10.80
CA SER A 54 12.11 -0.43 9.39
C SER A 54 13.02 0.74 8.98
N PHE A 55 13.24 1.73 9.85
CA PHE A 55 14.06 2.88 9.50
C PHE A 55 15.55 2.56 9.62
N PHE A 56 16.30 2.72 8.52
CA PHE A 56 17.74 2.42 8.50
C PHE A 56 18.52 3.20 9.57
N THR A 57 18.05 4.39 9.93
CA THR A 57 18.68 5.28 10.91
C THR A 57 18.75 4.69 12.33
N LEU A 58 17.95 3.65 12.62
CA LEU A 58 17.94 2.95 13.91
C LEU A 58 18.91 1.76 13.92
N HIS A 59 19.60 1.47 12.83
CA HIS A 59 20.49 0.32 12.69
C HIS A 59 21.90 0.79 12.37
N GLU A 60 22.80 0.73 13.37
CA GLU A 60 24.17 1.19 13.24
C GLU A 60 24.89 0.52 12.05
N GLY A 61 25.55 1.33 11.22
CA GLY A 61 26.28 0.87 10.05
C GLY A 61 25.44 0.45 8.85
N LYS A 62 24.12 0.53 8.95
CA LYS A 62 23.19 0.19 7.86
C LYS A 62 22.84 1.40 6.99
N LYS A 63 22.41 1.11 5.77
CA LYS A 63 21.95 2.09 4.78
C LYS A 63 20.51 1.78 4.35
N ALA A 64 19.85 2.77 3.81
CA ALA A 64 18.55 2.59 3.18
C ALA A 64 18.64 1.52 2.06
N PHE A 65 17.57 0.74 1.91
CA PHE A 65 17.40 -0.37 0.98
C PHE A 65 18.23 -1.64 1.27
N GLU A 66 19.05 -1.65 2.32
CA GLU A 66 19.59 -2.91 2.83
C GLU A 66 18.48 -3.72 3.51
N SER A 67 18.66 -5.04 3.58
CA SER A 67 17.72 -5.91 4.28
C SER A 67 18.35 -6.55 5.50
N ILE A 68 17.57 -6.75 6.54
CA ILE A 68 17.97 -7.43 7.77
C ILE A 68 16.97 -8.53 8.13
N PRO A 69 17.42 -9.64 8.76
CA PRO A 69 16.49 -10.65 9.26
C PRO A 69 15.61 -10.09 10.39
N GLN A 70 14.30 -10.38 10.32
CA GLN A 70 13.34 -10.11 11.39
C GLN A 70 12.41 -11.32 11.54
N GLY A 71 12.74 -12.23 12.47
CA GLY A 71 12.05 -13.51 12.56
C GLY A 71 12.21 -14.33 11.27
N ASN A 72 11.11 -14.72 10.66
CA ASN A 72 11.08 -15.45 9.39
C ASN A 72 10.94 -14.53 8.15
N PHE A 73 11.01 -13.22 8.35
CA PHE A 73 10.87 -12.20 7.32
C PHE A 73 12.20 -11.47 7.08
N LEU A 74 12.44 -11.07 5.86
CA LEU A 74 13.58 -10.23 5.50
C LEU A 74 13.09 -8.78 5.35
N GLN A 75 13.31 -7.97 6.40
CA GLN A 75 12.87 -6.57 6.43
C GLN A 75 13.81 -5.69 5.61
N THR A 76 13.28 -4.99 4.64
CA THR A 76 13.98 -3.91 3.94
C THR A 76 14.03 -2.67 4.84
N LEU A 77 15.20 -2.07 4.95
CA LEU A 77 15.40 -0.83 5.71
C LEU A 77 15.13 0.38 4.83
N TRP A 78 14.27 1.25 5.29
CA TRP A 78 13.78 2.42 4.58
C TRP A 78 14.37 3.73 5.14
N PRO A 79 14.43 4.81 4.35
CA PRO A 79 14.50 6.16 4.92
C PRO A 79 13.32 6.37 5.89
N PRO A 80 13.47 7.15 6.99
CA PRO A 80 12.33 7.58 7.77
C PRO A 80 11.30 8.28 6.88
N HIS A 81 10.11 7.69 6.78
CA HIS A 81 9.03 8.17 5.92
C HIS A 81 7.68 7.98 6.60
N CYS A 82 6.68 8.71 6.17
CA CYS A 82 5.31 8.66 6.68
C CYS A 82 5.24 8.64 8.22
N VAL A 83 6.15 9.41 8.84
CA VAL A 83 6.19 9.53 10.31
C VAL A 83 4.89 10.18 10.79
N GLN A 84 4.31 9.62 11.83
CA GLN A 84 3.05 10.08 12.42
C GLN A 84 3.04 11.59 12.59
N GLU A 85 1.93 12.23 12.21
CA GLU A 85 1.70 13.68 12.31
C GLU A 85 2.62 14.56 11.45
N SER A 86 3.54 13.96 10.67
CA SER A 86 4.37 14.72 9.74
C SER A 86 3.62 15.07 8.47
N LYS A 87 4.08 16.11 7.77
CA LYS A 87 3.58 16.45 6.43
C LYS A 87 3.80 15.31 5.43
N GLY A 88 4.86 14.53 5.59
CA GLY A 88 5.16 13.37 4.75
C GLY A 88 4.07 12.30 4.79
N ALA A 89 3.46 12.10 5.98
CA ALA A 89 2.39 11.14 6.19
C ALA A 89 1.00 11.63 5.73
N GLU A 90 0.83 12.90 5.39
CA GLU A 90 -0.44 13.40 4.82
C GLU A 90 -0.66 12.88 3.41
N PHE A 91 -1.93 12.76 3.01
CA PHE A 91 -2.26 12.50 1.61
C PHE A 91 -1.71 13.60 0.69
N PHE A 92 -1.35 13.20 -0.52
CA PHE A 92 -0.87 14.17 -1.50
C PHE A 92 -1.98 15.19 -1.82
N PRO A 93 -1.68 16.51 -1.81
CA PRO A 93 -2.71 17.55 -1.84
C PRO A 93 -3.60 17.54 -3.09
N GLU A 94 -3.09 17.01 -4.21
CA GLU A 94 -3.84 16.94 -5.47
C GLU A 94 -4.75 15.70 -5.54
N LEU A 95 -4.71 14.79 -4.56
CA LEU A 95 -5.63 13.66 -4.49
C LEU A 95 -7.03 14.13 -4.04
N HIS A 96 -8.06 13.69 -4.74
CA HIS A 96 -9.46 14.00 -4.39
C HIS A 96 -9.91 13.17 -3.18
N THR A 97 -9.58 13.63 -1.97
CA THR A 97 -9.86 12.92 -0.73
C THR A 97 -11.31 12.98 -0.26
N GLN A 98 -12.14 13.88 -0.81
CA GLN A 98 -13.52 14.11 -0.35
C GLN A 98 -14.43 12.88 -0.55
N SER A 99 -14.08 12.01 -1.48
CA SER A 99 -14.83 10.77 -1.77
C SER A 99 -14.34 9.55 -0.98
N ILE A 100 -13.32 9.70 -0.14
CA ILE A 100 -12.81 8.61 0.69
C ILE A 100 -13.77 8.38 1.86
N ASN A 101 -14.35 7.17 1.92
CA ASN A 101 -15.31 6.80 2.96
C ASN A 101 -14.64 6.42 4.27
N THR A 102 -13.46 5.80 4.21
CA THR A 102 -12.69 5.43 5.40
C THR A 102 -11.20 5.32 5.12
N ILE A 103 -10.40 5.45 6.17
CA ILE A 103 -8.93 5.38 6.10
C ILE A 103 -8.47 4.31 7.08
N PHE A 104 -7.63 3.39 6.59
CA PHE A 104 -6.93 2.40 7.41
C PHE A 104 -5.46 2.77 7.54
N ARG A 105 -5.00 3.02 8.76
CA ARG A 105 -3.60 3.25 9.05
C ARG A 105 -2.89 1.92 9.25
N LYS A 106 -1.69 1.80 8.69
CA LYS A 106 -0.82 0.63 8.81
C LYS A 106 0.59 1.04 9.23
N GLY A 107 1.46 0.06 9.54
CA GLY A 107 2.82 0.36 10.01
C GLY A 107 2.86 1.13 11.34
N THR A 108 1.85 0.98 12.19
CA THR A 108 1.72 1.71 13.46
C THR A 108 2.47 1.05 14.62
N ASP A 109 2.88 -0.22 14.48
CA ASP A 109 3.67 -0.91 15.50
C ASP A 109 5.17 -0.56 15.32
N PRO A 110 5.85 -0.03 16.33
CA PRO A 110 7.26 0.34 16.19
C PRO A 110 8.19 -0.83 15.89
N ASN A 111 7.76 -2.08 16.13
CA ASN A 111 8.60 -3.26 16.05
C ASN A 111 8.36 -4.09 14.79
N ILE A 112 7.24 -3.92 14.09
CA ILE A 112 6.87 -4.73 12.93
C ILE A 112 6.31 -3.82 11.84
N ASP A 113 6.88 -3.92 10.64
CA ASP A 113 6.41 -3.18 9.48
C ASP A 113 5.15 -3.81 8.87
N SER A 114 4.42 -3.03 8.08
CA SER A 114 3.16 -3.45 7.44
C SER A 114 3.10 -2.92 6.02
N TYR A 115 3.46 -3.75 5.05
CA TYR A 115 3.27 -3.40 3.64
C TYR A 115 1.80 -3.54 3.25
N SER A 116 1.18 -4.65 3.65
CA SER A 116 -0.21 -4.93 3.31
C SER A 116 -1.20 -3.98 4.01
N ALA A 117 -2.27 -3.64 3.29
CA ALA A 117 -3.45 -2.99 3.85
C ALA A 117 -4.20 -3.85 4.88
N PHE A 118 -3.94 -5.17 4.94
CA PHE A 118 -4.67 -6.13 5.76
C PHE A 118 -3.93 -6.54 7.03
N PHE A 119 -2.62 -6.77 6.95
CA PHE A 119 -1.82 -7.32 8.04
C PHE A 119 -0.43 -6.69 8.11
N ASP A 120 0.22 -6.81 9.26
CA ASP A 120 1.66 -6.60 9.36
C ASP A 120 2.44 -7.69 8.59
N ASN A 121 3.75 -7.45 8.36
CA ASN A 121 4.59 -8.32 7.56
C ASN A 121 4.76 -9.74 8.13
N GLN A 122 4.43 -9.96 9.40
CA GLN A 122 4.47 -11.27 10.06
C GLN A 122 3.06 -11.87 10.25
N LYS A 123 2.01 -11.19 9.80
CA LYS A 123 0.59 -11.59 9.94
C LYS A 123 0.17 -11.79 11.41
N LEU A 124 0.78 -11.04 12.35
CA LEU A 124 0.45 -11.10 13.77
C LEU A 124 -0.71 -10.17 14.14
N LYS A 125 -0.85 -9.04 13.43
CA LYS A 125 -1.91 -8.07 13.67
C LYS A 125 -2.63 -7.72 12.38
N SER A 126 -3.95 -7.66 12.45
CA SER A 126 -4.81 -7.15 11.38
C SER A 126 -5.01 -5.64 11.53
N THR A 127 -5.13 -4.95 10.42
CA THR A 127 -5.58 -3.54 10.38
C THR A 127 -7.08 -3.39 10.66
N GLY A 128 -7.84 -4.47 10.54
CA GLY A 128 -9.30 -4.49 10.61
C GLY A 128 -9.99 -4.34 9.24
N LEU A 129 -9.25 -4.11 8.16
CA LEU A 129 -9.82 -3.90 6.82
C LEU A 129 -10.68 -5.08 6.36
N ASP A 130 -10.23 -6.33 6.55
CA ASP A 130 -11.01 -7.51 6.17
C ASP A 130 -12.38 -7.58 6.87
N GLY A 131 -12.40 -7.31 8.18
CA GLY A 131 -13.65 -7.26 8.95
C GLY A 131 -14.60 -6.16 8.46
N TYR A 132 -14.07 -4.99 8.10
CA TYR A 132 -14.83 -3.90 7.54
C TYR A 132 -15.44 -4.28 6.16
N LEU A 133 -14.65 -4.84 5.27
CA LEU A 133 -15.09 -5.29 3.94
C LEU A 133 -16.17 -6.37 4.02
N LYS A 134 -16.00 -7.35 4.91
CA LYS A 134 -17.00 -8.41 5.17
C LYS A 134 -18.30 -7.83 5.72
N GLY A 135 -18.22 -6.84 6.61
CA GLY A 135 -19.38 -6.13 7.13
C GLY A 135 -20.21 -5.43 6.05
N LEU A 136 -19.57 -5.02 4.95
CA LEU A 136 -20.20 -4.41 3.78
C LEU A 136 -20.56 -5.43 2.69
N SER A 137 -20.29 -6.72 2.87
CA SER A 137 -20.48 -7.78 1.86
C SER A 137 -19.74 -7.49 0.56
N ILE A 138 -18.53 -6.92 0.65
CA ILE A 138 -17.67 -6.66 -0.51
C ILE A 138 -17.01 -7.96 -0.97
N GLU A 139 -16.95 -8.16 -2.28
CA GLU A 139 -16.35 -9.33 -2.93
C GLU A 139 -15.25 -8.95 -3.93
N GLU A 140 -15.29 -7.72 -4.46
CA GLU A 140 -14.35 -7.24 -5.48
C GLU A 140 -13.54 -6.07 -4.94
N LEU A 141 -12.21 -6.19 -5.00
CA LEU A 141 -11.28 -5.16 -4.57
C LEU A 141 -10.50 -4.63 -5.78
N HIS A 142 -10.65 -3.35 -6.05
CA HIS A 142 -9.89 -2.63 -7.06
C HIS A 142 -8.76 -1.86 -6.40
N PHE A 143 -7.52 -2.07 -6.85
CA PHE A 143 -6.34 -1.45 -6.27
C PHE A 143 -5.75 -0.39 -7.17
N ALA A 144 -5.35 0.71 -6.56
CA ALA A 144 -4.55 1.81 -7.11
C ALA A 144 -3.65 2.37 -6.01
N GLY A 145 -2.55 3.02 -6.34
CA GLY A 145 -1.67 3.67 -5.36
C GLY A 145 -0.21 3.25 -5.44
N LEU A 146 0.51 3.36 -4.32
CA LEU A 146 1.96 3.24 -4.22
C LEU A 146 2.39 2.34 -3.03
N ALA A 147 3.55 1.71 -3.08
CA ALA A 147 4.29 1.39 -4.29
C ALA A 147 3.81 0.04 -4.84
N ALA A 148 3.77 -0.08 -6.16
CA ALA A 148 3.23 -1.26 -6.85
C ALA A 148 3.88 -2.57 -6.41
N ASP A 149 5.21 -2.56 -6.18
CA ASP A 149 6.04 -3.71 -5.80
C ASP A 149 6.12 -3.97 -4.29
N TYR A 150 5.51 -3.11 -3.47
CA TYR A 150 5.42 -3.27 -2.00
C TYR A 150 3.97 -3.17 -1.52
N CYS A 151 3.53 -2.03 -1.04
CA CYS A 151 2.24 -1.92 -0.36
C CYS A 151 1.06 -2.39 -1.22
N VAL A 152 1.05 -2.05 -2.51
CA VAL A 152 0.00 -2.52 -3.44
C VAL A 152 0.09 -4.03 -3.64
N TYR A 153 1.28 -4.55 -3.95
CA TYR A 153 1.50 -5.98 -4.17
C TYR A 153 1.09 -6.84 -2.97
N TYR A 154 1.63 -6.54 -1.78
CA TYR A 154 1.32 -7.32 -0.58
C TYR A 154 -0.14 -7.21 -0.17
N SER A 155 -0.79 -6.06 -0.41
CA SER A 155 -2.23 -5.91 -0.20
C SER A 155 -3.04 -6.79 -1.15
N MET A 156 -2.64 -6.89 -2.41
CA MET A 156 -3.30 -7.77 -3.38
C MET A 156 -3.12 -9.25 -3.05
N VAL A 157 -1.90 -9.65 -2.63
CA VAL A 157 -1.64 -11.04 -2.21
C VAL A 157 -2.50 -11.43 -1.02
N ASP A 158 -2.55 -10.60 0.03
CA ASP A 158 -3.40 -10.87 1.19
C ASP A 158 -4.88 -10.88 0.83
N ALA A 159 -5.33 -9.99 -0.07
CA ALA A 159 -6.71 -9.99 -0.56
C ALA A 159 -7.07 -11.30 -1.30
N LEU A 160 -6.16 -11.81 -2.13
CA LEU A 160 -6.33 -13.09 -2.82
C LEU A 160 -6.36 -14.26 -1.84
N ASP A 161 -5.45 -14.28 -0.86
CA ASP A 161 -5.42 -15.29 0.22
C ASP A 161 -6.72 -15.30 1.05
N LEU A 162 -7.34 -14.12 1.23
CA LEU A 162 -8.63 -13.96 1.91
C LEU A 162 -9.84 -14.32 1.03
N GLY A 163 -9.64 -14.62 -0.25
CA GLY A 163 -10.66 -15.08 -1.18
C GLY A 163 -11.36 -14.00 -1.98
N TYR A 164 -10.91 -12.75 -1.94
CA TYR A 164 -11.45 -11.67 -2.74
C TYR A 164 -11.12 -11.82 -4.23
N ARG A 165 -11.96 -11.25 -5.09
CA ARG A 165 -11.61 -10.96 -6.48
C ARG A 165 -10.83 -9.65 -6.52
N VAL A 166 -9.63 -9.67 -7.11
CA VAL A 166 -8.67 -8.57 -7.08
C VAL A 166 -8.45 -8.02 -8.47
N PHE A 167 -8.55 -6.71 -8.58
CA PHE A 167 -8.35 -5.96 -9.82
C PHE A 167 -7.28 -4.90 -9.60
N LEU A 168 -6.24 -4.89 -10.43
CA LEU A 168 -5.22 -3.85 -10.41
C LEU A 168 -5.42 -2.90 -11.59
N HIS A 169 -5.54 -1.60 -11.32
CA HIS A 169 -5.53 -0.55 -12.34
C HIS A 169 -4.07 -0.16 -12.64
N GLU A 170 -3.50 -0.69 -13.73
CA GLU A 170 -2.05 -0.57 -14.00
C GLU A 170 -1.61 0.88 -14.20
N HIS A 171 -2.44 1.73 -14.83
CA HIS A 171 -2.11 3.14 -15.00
C HIS A 171 -2.17 3.96 -13.69
N CYS A 172 -2.80 3.41 -12.65
CA CYS A 172 -2.98 4.04 -11.34
C CYS A 172 -1.97 3.56 -10.29
N THR A 173 -0.86 2.96 -10.70
CA THR A 173 0.20 2.53 -9.79
C THR A 173 1.60 2.72 -10.38
N ARG A 174 2.62 2.84 -9.52
CA ARG A 174 4.05 2.90 -9.89
C ARG A 174 4.87 2.12 -8.88
N ALA A 175 5.98 1.54 -9.35
CA ALA A 175 6.89 0.72 -8.56
C ALA A 175 8.19 1.45 -8.21
N ILE A 176 8.79 1.09 -7.09
CA ILE A 176 10.17 1.46 -6.75
C ILE A 176 11.12 0.75 -7.73
N SER A 177 10.92 -0.57 -7.93
CA SER A 177 11.63 -1.37 -8.93
C SER A 177 10.67 -1.92 -9.97
N LYS A 178 10.76 -1.40 -11.21
CA LYS A 178 9.93 -1.88 -12.33
C LYS A 178 10.17 -3.36 -12.64
N GLU A 179 11.42 -3.83 -12.52
CA GLU A 179 11.79 -5.23 -12.78
C GLU A 179 11.19 -6.15 -11.71
N HIS A 180 11.30 -5.77 -10.44
CA HIS A 180 10.70 -6.54 -9.34
C HIS A 180 9.18 -6.64 -9.50
N PHE A 181 8.51 -5.51 -9.77
CA PHE A 181 7.07 -5.50 -9.98
C PHE A 181 6.65 -6.33 -11.20
N GLN A 182 7.45 -6.34 -12.28
CA GLN A 182 7.13 -7.15 -13.45
C GLN A 182 7.10 -8.65 -13.11
N GLN A 183 8.08 -9.14 -12.32
CA GLN A 183 8.10 -10.53 -11.85
C GLN A 183 6.88 -10.85 -10.97
N GLN A 184 6.57 -9.97 -10.02
CA GLN A 184 5.40 -10.11 -9.15
C GLN A 184 4.09 -10.13 -9.94
N LYS A 185 3.97 -9.28 -10.96
CA LYS A 185 2.80 -9.20 -11.84
C LYS A 185 2.61 -10.50 -12.63
N GLU A 186 3.68 -11.10 -13.12
CA GLU A 186 3.64 -12.41 -13.81
C GLU A 186 3.12 -13.53 -12.90
N GLU A 187 3.41 -13.49 -11.60
CA GLU A 187 2.84 -14.43 -10.62
C GLU A 187 1.37 -14.13 -10.33
N LEU A 188 1.01 -12.87 -10.13
CA LEU A 188 -0.38 -12.47 -9.87
C LEU A 188 -1.33 -12.87 -11.02
N ILE A 189 -0.91 -12.69 -12.28
CA ILE A 189 -1.72 -13.03 -13.47
C ILE A 189 -2.08 -14.52 -13.53
N LYS A 190 -1.30 -15.39 -12.89
CA LYS A 190 -1.63 -16.84 -12.82
C LYS A 190 -2.76 -17.14 -11.84
N HIS A 191 -3.09 -16.21 -10.94
CA HIS A 191 -4.14 -16.44 -9.94
C HIS A 191 -5.53 -16.25 -10.56
N PRO A 192 -6.47 -17.22 -10.40
CA PRO A 192 -7.78 -17.18 -11.07
C PRO A 192 -8.66 -16.00 -10.63
N ASN A 193 -8.44 -15.44 -9.44
CA ASN A 193 -9.20 -14.31 -8.92
C ASN A 193 -8.50 -12.96 -9.15
N PHE A 194 -7.40 -12.92 -9.90
CA PHE A 194 -6.70 -11.67 -10.23
C PHE A 194 -7.00 -11.22 -11.64
N THR A 195 -7.20 -9.92 -11.82
CA THR A 195 -7.39 -9.27 -13.13
C THR A 195 -6.56 -8.00 -13.20
N LEU A 196 -5.71 -7.92 -14.23
CA LEU A 196 -5.00 -6.70 -14.58
C LEU A 196 -5.89 -5.85 -15.50
N LEU A 197 -6.12 -4.61 -15.13
CA LEU A 197 -6.85 -3.60 -15.92
C LEU A 197 -5.85 -2.57 -16.45
N PRO A 198 -6.05 -2.09 -17.71
CA PRO A 198 -5.20 -1.07 -18.30
C PRO A 198 -5.25 0.26 -17.53
#